data_e801bc49ea74bcf82ba9f01c568b7e75
#
_entry.id   e801bc49ea74bcf82ba9f01c568b7e75
#
_cell.length_a   1.000
_cell.length_b   1.000
_cell.length_c   1.000
_cell.angle_alpha   90.00
_cell.angle_beta   90.00
_cell.angle_gamma   90.00
#
_symmetry.space_group_name_H-M   'P 1'
#
loop_
_entity.id
_entity.type
_entity.pdbx_description
1 polymer ?
#
loop_
_entity_poly.entity_id
_entity_poly.type
_entity_poly.pdbx_seq_one_letter_code
_entity_poly.pdbx_strand_id
1 'polypeptide(L)'
;MHPETLVNHIQKLKAVTNKPFGVNLPLLYPEMELLIDVLIREQVPIVFTSAGNPRLWTSFLKDRGCTVIHVVSSVSFALKAIEAGVDGVVAEGFEAGGHNGREETTTMTLLPLVRKSISAPLIAAGGIATGEAMLATFALGAEAVQVGSRFVASLEASC
;
A
#
# COMPACT_ATOMS: atom_id res chain seq x y z
N MET A 1 10.06 7.99 -9.45
CA MET A 1 10.90 8.52 -8.35
C MET A 1 12.32 8.05 -8.60
N HIS A 2 13.32 8.93 -8.51
CA HIS A 2 14.72 8.53 -8.65
C HIS A 2 15.24 7.90 -7.36
N PRO A 3 16.15 6.90 -7.42
CA PRO A 3 16.69 6.24 -6.22
C PRO A 3 17.28 7.18 -5.18
N GLU A 4 18.04 8.19 -5.60
CA GLU A 4 18.63 9.20 -4.70
C GLU A 4 17.57 10.01 -3.93
N THR A 5 16.47 10.36 -4.60
CA THR A 5 15.35 11.07 -3.96
C THR A 5 14.70 10.18 -2.90
N LEU A 6 14.53 8.89 -3.20
CA LEU A 6 13.99 7.92 -2.25
C LEU A 6 14.89 7.80 -1.00
N VAL A 7 16.21 7.68 -1.18
CA VAL A 7 17.18 7.67 -0.07
C VAL A 7 17.02 8.91 0.80
N ASN A 8 16.99 10.10 0.20
CA ASN A 8 16.84 11.35 0.93
C ASN A 8 15.56 11.39 1.78
N HIS A 9 14.43 10.94 1.23
CA HIS A 9 13.17 10.91 1.97
C HIS A 9 13.20 9.92 3.13
N ILE A 10 13.75 8.72 2.92
CA ILE A 10 13.89 7.73 3.99
C ILE A 10 14.79 8.26 5.11
N GLN A 11 15.93 8.86 4.78
CA GLN A 11 16.86 9.41 5.78
C GLN A 11 16.24 10.58 6.57
N LYS A 12 15.52 11.48 5.90
CA LYS A 12 14.76 12.55 6.58
C LYS A 12 13.73 11.98 7.56
N LEU A 13 13.01 10.93 7.16
CA LEU A 13 12.02 10.30 8.02
C LEU A 13 12.69 9.64 9.24
N LYS A 14 13.77 8.89 9.04
CA LYS A 14 14.55 8.26 10.13
C LYS A 14 15.12 9.26 11.12
N ALA A 15 15.45 10.47 10.67
CA ALA A 15 15.96 11.53 11.54
C ALA A 15 14.89 12.08 12.51
N VAL A 16 13.60 11.92 12.20
CA VAL A 16 12.50 12.48 13.00
C VAL A 16 11.67 11.43 13.74
N THR A 17 11.83 10.14 13.44
CA THR A 17 11.08 9.08 14.12
C THR A 17 11.82 7.75 14.13
N ASN A 18 11.65 7.00 15.24
CA ASN A 18 12.09 5.60 15.36
C ASN A 18 10.92 4.61 15.15
N LYS A 19 9.73 5.10 14.80
CA LYS A 19 8.57 4.23 14.56
C LYS A 19 8.73 3.50 13.22
N PRO A 20 8.17 2.27 13.08
CA PRO A 20 8.10 1.60 11.80
C PRO A 20 7.37 2.46 10.76
N PHE A 21 7.86 2.45 9.54
CA PHE A 21 7.25 3.14 8.41
C PHE A 21 7.24 2.23 7.18
N GLY A 22 6.40 2.56 6.22
CA GLY A 22 6.29 1.85 4.96
C GLY A 22 6.65 2.72 3.76
N VAL A 23 7.12 2.09 2.70
CA VAL A 23 7.36 2.72 1.40
C VAL A 23 6.49 2.06 0.34
N ASN A 24 5.79 2.86 -0.47
CA ASN A 24 5.01 2.35 -1.60
C ASN A 24 5.85 2.35 -2.88
N LEU A 25 5.88 1.18 -3.55
CA LEU A 25 6.52 0.98 -4.84
C LEU A 25 5.50 0.53 -5.89
N PRO A 26 5.14 1.38 -6.85
CA PRO A 26 4.42 0.96 -8.04
C PRO A 26 5.33 0.10 -8.93
N LEU A 27 5.01 -1.20 -9.08
CA LEU A 27 5.88 -2.20 -9.71
C LEU A 27 6.10 -2.01 -11.23
N LEU A 28 5.45 -1.02 -11.83
CA LEU A 28 5.62 -0.67 -13.26
C LEU A 28 6.75 0.34 -13.52
N TYR A 29 7.46 0.80 -12.47
CA TYR A 29 8.61 1.68 -12.68
C TYR A 29 9.77 0.97 -13.38
N PRO A 30 10.43 1.61 -14.34
CA PRO A 30 11.48 0.97 -15.14
C PRO A 30 12.74 0.62 -14.35
N GLU A 31 13.06 1.33 -13.27
CA GLU A 31 14.26 1.13 -12.45
C GLU A 31 13.95 0.42 -11.13
N MET A 32 13.02 -0.54 -11.15
CA MET A 32 12.51 -1.20 -9.94
C MET A 32 13.62 -1.86 -9.12
N GLU A 33 14.57 -2.52 -9.75
CA GLU A 33 15.69 -3.17 -9.07
C GLU A 33 16.50 -2.18 -8.22
N LEU A 34 16.80 -0.99 -8.76
CA LEU A 34 17.53 0.05 -8.02
C LEU A 34 16.72 0.58 -6.84
N LEU A 35 15.40 0.72 -6.99
CA LEU A 35 14.54 1.17 -5.89
C LEU A 35 14.47 0.10 -4.78
N ILE A 36 14.38 -1.17 -5.14
CA ILE A 36 14.38 -2.28 -4.18
C ILE A 36 15.71 -2.36 -3.43
N ASP A 37 16.84 -2.20 -4.12
CA ASP A 37 18.16 -2.15 -3.49
C ASP A 37 18.25 -1.01 -2.46
N VAL A 38 17.66 0.14 -2.75
CA VAL A 38 17.55 1.25 -1.78
C VAL A 38 16.77 0.81 -0.55
N LEU A 39 15.59 0.16 -0.72
CA LEU A 39 14.78 -0.27 0.43
C LEU A 39 15.53 -1.24 1.33
N ILE A 40 16.25 -2.20 0.74
CA ILE A 40 17.03 -3.18 1.50
C ILE A 40 18.20 -2.51 2.23
N ARG A 41 18.97 -1.69 1.53
CA ARG A 41 20.12 -0.97 2.13
C ARG A 41 19.66 -0.03 3.25
N GLU A 42 18.55 0.65 3.05
CA GLU A 42 17.95 1.54 4.06
C GLU A 42 17.10 0.78 5.10
N GLN A 43 17.07 -0.55 5.09
CA GLN A 43 16.34 -1.38 6.06
C GLN A 43 14.89 -0.94 6.27
N VAL A 44 14.17 -0.71 5.16
CA VAL A 44 12.75 -0.35 5.22
C VAL A 44 11.93 -1.55 5.69
N PRO A 45 11.20 -1.44 6.82
CA PRO A 45 10.55 -2.61 7.42
C PRO A 45 9.28 -3.05 6.70
N ILE A 46 8.57 -2.12 6.02
CA ILE A 46 7.29 -2.40 5.39
C ILE A 46 7.29 -1.88 3.95
N VAL A 47 6.95 -2.75 3.01
CA VAL A 47 6.88 -2.39 1.59
C VAL A 47 5.45 -2.58 1.08
N PHE A 48 4.84 -1.49 0.66
CA PHE A 48 3.59 -1.53 -0.09
C PHE A 48 3.93 -1.64 -1.57
N THR A 49 3.42 -2.66 -2.25
CA THR A 49 3.58 -2.82 -3.69
C THR A 49 2.25 -2.54 -4.39
N SER A 50 2.28 -1.88 -5.53
CA SER A 50 1.10 -1.55 -6.30
C SER A 50 1.36 -1.65 -7.81
N ALA A 51 0.31 -1.67 -8.61
CA ALA A 51 0.38 -1.59 -10.07
C ALA A 51 1.38 -2.57 -10.70
N GLY A 52 1.09 -3.85 -10.69
CA GLY A 52 1.93 -4.87 -11.30
C GLY A 52 1.72 -6.26 -10.73
N ASN A 53 2.63 -7.17 -11.04
CA ASN A 53 2.56 -8.56 -10.57
C ASN A 53 3.26 -8.71 -9.21
N PRO A 54 2.54 -8.99 -8.11
CA PRO A 54 3.14 -9.15 -6.79
C PRO A 54 4.14 -10.31 -6.71
N ARG A 55 4.02 -11.34 -7.56
CA ARG A 55 4.94 -12.50 -7.55
C ARG A 55 6.40 -12.15 -7.84
N LEU A 56 6.65 -11.03 -8.53
CA LEU A 56 8.00 -10.67 -8.96
C LEU A 56 8.94 -10.38 -7.78
N TRP A 57 8.44 -9.73 -6.73
CA TRP A 57 9.28 -9.19 -5.67
C TRP A 57 8.89 -9.63 -4.26
N THR A 58 7.72 -10.24 -4.07
CA THR A 58 7.23 -10.58 -2.72
C THR A 58 8.20 -11.50 -1.98
N SER A 59 8.59 -12.65 -2.54
CA SER A 59 9.54 -13.57 -1.88
C SER A 59 10.87 -12.88 -1.60
N PHE A 60 11.43 -12.18 -2.59
CA PHE A 60 12.70 -11.49 -2.46
C PHE A 60 12.73 -10.49 -1.29
N LEU A 61 11.67 -9.71 -1.14
CA LEU A 61 11.53 -8.72 -0.04
C LEU A 61 11.34 -9.41 1.31
N LYS A 62 10.50 -10.45 1.35
CA LYS A 62 10.24 -11.22 2.58
C LYS A 62 11.48 -11.94 3.10
N ASP A 63 12.27 -12.55 2.21
CA ASP A 63 13.53 -13.21 2.56
C ASP A 63 14.56 -12.24 3.18
N ARG A 64 14.34 -10.92 3.00
CA ARG A 64 15.14 -9.84 3.57
C ARG A 64 14.50 -9.14 4.76
N GLY A 65 13.45 -9.75 5.32
CA GLY A 65 12.78 -9.29 6.53
C GLY A 65 11.76 -8.19 6.35
N CYS A 66 11.38 -7.85 5.10
CA CYS A 66 10.31 -6.88 4.87
C CYS A 66 8.93 -7.50 5.06
N THR A 67 8.02 -6.77 5.68
CA THR A 67 6.57 -7.03 5.58
C THR A 67 6.08 -6.50 4.24
N VAL A 68 5.43 -7.34 3.44
CA VAL A 68 4.97 -6.97 2.09
C VAL A 68 3.46 -6.92 2.03
N ILE A 69 2.92 -5.78 1.63
CA ILE A 69 1.49 -5.53 1.47
C ILE A 69 1.23 -5.12 0.02
N HIS A 70 0.20 -5.67 -0.62
CA HIS A 70 -0.09 -5.36 -2.03
C HIS A 70 -1.42 -4.63 -2.19
N VAL A 71 -1.44 -3.59 -3.03
CA VAL A 71 -2.65 -2.81 -3.33
C VAL A 71 -3.45 -3.50 -4.44
N VAL A 72 -4.74 -3.68 -4.20
CA VAL A 72 -5.66 -4.41 -5.09
C VAL A 72 -6.96 -3.64 -5.28
N SER A 73 -7.56 -3.76 -6.47
CA SER A 73 -8.85 -3.13 -6.83
C SER A 73 -9.99 -4.13 -7.00
N SER A 74 -9.73 -5.42 -6.83
CA SER A 74 -10.75 -6.48 -6.98
C SER A 74 -10.44 -7.71 -6.13
N VAL A 75 -11.45 -8.54 -5.92
CA VAL A 75 -11.30 -9.84 -5.24
C VAL A 75 -10.30 -10.74 -5.97
N SER A 76 -10.34 -10.77 -7.31
CA SER A 76 -9.42 -11.60 -8.08
C SER A 76 -7.96 -11.19 -7.91
N PHE A 77 -7.68 -9.88 -7.78
CA PHE A 77 -6.33 -9.39 -7.48
C PHE A 77 -5.93 -9.64 -6.03
N ALA A 78 -6.88 -9.56 -5.09
CA ALA A 78 -6.61 -9.93 -3.70
C ALA A 78 -6.17 -11.40 -3.58
N LEU A 79 -6.89 -12.32 -4.20
CA LEU A 79 -6.53 -13.74 -4.20
C LEU A 79 -5.15 -13.99 -4.83
N LYS A 80 -4.85 -13.36 -5.97
CA LYS A 80 -3.52 -13.45 -6.61
C LYS A 80 -2.39 -12.89 -5.74
N ALA A 81 -2.66 -11.82 -4.99
CA ALA A 81 -1.68 -11.26 -4.05
C ALA A 81 -1.41 -12.23 -2.90
N ILE A 82 -2.45 -12.83 -2.32
CA ILE A 82 -2.30 -13.86 -1.28
C ILE A 82 -1.54 -15.08 -1.79
N GLU A 83 -1.85 -15.57 -3.01
CA GLU A 83 -1.09 -16.65 -3.65
C GLU A 83 0.39 -16.29 -3.88
N ALA A 84 0.70 -15.00 -4.10
CA ALA A 84 2.08 -14.53 -4.21
C ALA A 84 2.81 -14.46 -2.85
N GLY A 85 2.11 -14.69 -1.73
CA GLY A 85 2.67 -14.77 -0.39
C GLY A 85 2.79 -13.42 0.32
N VAL A 86 2.02 -12.39 -0.06
CA VAL A 86 2.00 -11.10 0.66
C VAL A 86 1.46 -11.27 2.09
N ASP A 87 1.88 -10.40 2.99
CA ASP A 87 1.47 -10.42 4.40
C ASP A 87 0.11 -9.76 4.63
N GLY A 88 -0.34 -8.93 3.70
CA GLY A 88 -1.63 -8.27 3.74
C GLY A 88 -1.97 -7.59 2.42
N VAL A 89 -3.19 -7.07 2.31
CA VAL A 89 -3.64 -6.34 1.13
C VAL A 89 -4.24 -4.99 1.48
N VAL A 90 -4.06 -4.01 0.60
CA VAL A 90 -4.82 -2.77 0.59
C VAL A 90 -5.91 -2.90 -0.46
N ALA A 91 -7.16 -2.94 -0.06
CA ALA A 91 -8.29 -2.86 -1.00
C ALA A 91 -8.58 -1.38 -1.29
N GLU A 92 -8.24 -0.96 -2.51
CA GLU A 92 -8.37 0.42 -2.96
C GLU A 92 -9.59 0.59 -3.84
N GLY A 93 -10.58 1.32 -3.33
CA GLY A 93 -11.78 1.69 -4.08
C GLY A 93 -11.53 2.80 -5.10
N PHE A 94 -12.45 2.93 -6.05
CA PHE A 94 -12.35 3.88 -7.16
C PHE A 94 -12.34 5.36 -6.72
N GLU A 95 -12.75 5.67 -5.50
CA GLU A 95 -12.69 7.02 -4.91
C GLU A 95 -11.26 7.45 -4.53
N ALA A 96 -10.26 6.57 -4.66
CA ALA A 96 -8.86 6.91 -4.41
C ALA A 96 -8.34 7.94 -5.43
N GLY A 97 -7.45 8.82 -4.98
CA GLY A 97 -6.72 9.71 -5.89
C GLY A 97 -5.63 8.97 -6.68
N GLY A 98 -5.38 9.40 -7.90
CA GLY A 98 -4.35 8.83 -8.76
C GLY A 98 -4.88 7.76 -9.73
N HIS A 99 -4.05 6.75 -10.04
CA HIS A 99 -4.42 5.65 -10.93
C HIS A 99 -5.22 4.59 -10.18
N ASN A 100 -6.43 4.32 -10.62
CA ASN A 100 -7.35 3.37 -10.02
C ASN A 100 -7.49 2.07 -10.85
N GLY A 101 -8.12 1.06 -10.25
CA GLY A 101 -8.50 -0.15 -10.96
C GLY A 101 -9.51 0.13 -12.08
N ARG A 102 -9.51 -0.72 -13.10
CA ARG A 102 -10.43 -0.60 -14.25
C ARG A 102 -11.87 -0.97 -13.91
N GLU A 103 -12.07 -1.67 -12.78
CA GLU A 103 -13.37 -2.19 -12.36
C GLU A 103 -14.30 -1.12 -11.79
N GLU A 104 -13.81 0.08 -11.53
CA GLU A 104 -14.58 1.21 -10.95
C GLU A 104 -15.40 0.83 -9.70
N THR A 105 -14.91 -0.16 -8.95
CA THR A 105 -15.59 -0.64 -7.74
C THR A 105 -15.34 0.32 -6.59
N THR A 106 -16.42 0.79 -5.96
CA THR A 106 -16.34 1.71 -4.83
C THR A 106 -15.84 1.02 -3.57
N THR A 107 -15.23 1.78 -2.66
CA THR A 107 -14.66 1.30 -1.39
C THR A 107 -15.69 0.52 -0.57
N MET A 108 -16.90 1.04 -0.42
CA MET A 108 -17.97 0.41 0.35
C MET A 108 -18.43 -0.95 -0.23
N THR A 109 -18.29 -1.15 -1.53
CA THR A 109 -18.61 -2.42 -2.19
C THR A 109 -17.43 -3.38 -2.16
N LEU A 110 -16.22 -2.87 -2.39
CA LEU A 110 -15.00 -3.68 -2.50
C LEU A 110 -14.62 -4.36 -1.18
N LEU A 111 -14.63 -3.60 -0.08
CA LEU A 111 -14.15 -4.07 1.22
C LEU A 111 -14.82 -5.35 1.71
N PRO A 112 -16.17 -5.44 1.80
CA PRO A 112 -16.83 -6.64 2.30
C PRO A 112 -16.66 -7.84 1.35
N LEU A 113 -16.49 -7.61 0.04
CA LEU A 113 -16.22 -8.67 -0.92
C LEU A 113 -14.81 -9.25 -0.74
N VAL A 114 -13.81 -8.39 -0.60
CA VAL A 114 -12.43 -8.82 -0.34
C VAL A 114 -12.35 -9.51 1.02
N ARG A 115 -12.94 -8.94 2.09
CA ARG A 115 -12.92 -9.54 3.43
C ARG A 115 -13.51 -10.96 3.45
N LYS A 116 -14.58 -11.22 2.73
CA LYS A 116 -15.17 -12.56 2.61
C LYS A 116 -14.27 -13.57 1.90
N SER A 117 -13.33 -13.08 1.09
CA SER A 117 -12.50 -13.92 0.21
C SER A 117 -11.12 -14.22 0.78
N ILE A 118 -10.65 -13.44 1.76
CA ILE A 118 -9.31 -13.60 2.37
C ILE A 118 -9.39 -13.55 3.89
N SER A 119 -8.43 -14.17 4.56
CA SER A 119 -8.23 -14.08 6.02
C SER A 119 -7.02 -13.23 6.42
N ALA A 120 -6.19 -12.82 5.46
CA ALA A 120 -5.03 -11.95 5.71
C ALA A 120 -5.46 -10.54 6.15
N PRO A 121 -4.57 -9.76 6.78
CA PRO A 121 -4.80 -8.36 7.11
C PRO A 121 -5.31 -7.54 5.93
N LEU A 122 -6.41 -6.79 6.15
CA LEU A 122 -7.08 -5.99 5.15
C LEU A 122 -7.02 -4.51 5.53
N ILE A 123 -6.43 -3.70 4.66
CA ILE A 123 -6.34 -2.25 4.77
C ILE A 123 -7.32 -1.63 3.77
N ALA A 124 -8.10 -0.66 4.18
CA ALA A 124 -8.99 0.07 3.31
C ALA A 124 -8.32 1.32 2.73
N ALA A 125 -8.52 1.57 1.44
CA ALA A 125 -8.10 2.81 0.77
C ALA A 125 -9.18 3.31 -0.20
N GLY A 126 -9.22 4.61 -0.45
CA GLY A 126 -10.18 5.26 -1.34
C GLY A 126 -11.29 5.98 -0.60
N GLY A 127 -11.37 7.31 -0.77
CA GLY A 127 -12.42 8.15 -0.21
C GLY A 127 -12.43 8.33 1.30
N ILE A 128 -11.41 7.89 2.03
CA ILE A 128 -11.35 7.94 3.49
C ILE A 128 -10.68 9.24 3.92
N ALA A 129 -11.47 10.21 4.38
CA ALA A 129 -10.97 11.54 4.74
C ALA A 129 -11.38 11.99 6.15
N THR A 130 -12.26 11.27 6.84
CA THR A 130 -12.79 11.58 8.17
C THR A 130 -12.77 10.36 9.09
N GLY A 131 -12.95 10.60 10.40
CA GLY A 131 -13.05 9.52 11.39
C GLY A 131 -14.26 8.62 11.17
N GLU A 132 -15.39 9.21 10.73
CA GLU A 132 -16.61 8.47 10.40
C GLU A 132 -16.40 7.51 9.21
N ALA A 133 -15.71 7.99 8.15
CA ALA A 133 -15.36 7.14 7.01
C ALA A 133 -14.42 6.01 7.45
N MET A 134 -13.43 6.29 8.31
CA MET A 134 -12.55 5.27 8.87
C MET A 134 -13.34 4.23 9.68
N LEU A 135 -14.25 4.66 10.55
CA LEU A 135 -15.11 3.76 11.34
C LEU A 135 -15.99 2.88 10.43
N ALA A 136 -16.54 3.45 9.36
CA ALA A 136 -17.34 2.70 8.39
C ALA A 136 -16.53 1.57 7.72
N THR A 137 -15.24 1.83 7.37
CA THR A 137 -14.38 0.79 6.78
C THR A 137 -14.06 -0.33 7.78
N PHE A 138 -13.90 -0.02 9.05
CA PHE A 138 -13.73 -1.03 10.11
C PHE A 138 -14.98 -1.90 10.27
N ALA A 139 -16.18 -1.29 10.22
CA ALA A 139 -17.44 -2.04 10.24
C ALA A 139 -17.58 -2.98 9.03
N LEU A 140 -16.94 -2.67 7.90
CA LEU A 140 -16.88 -3.50 6.69
C LEU A 140 -15.77 -4.56 6.72
N GLY A 141 -14.99 -4.64 7.81
CA GLY A 141 -14.00 -5.68 8.04
C GLY A 141 -12.56 -5.31 7.69
N ALA A 142 -12.26 -4.03 7.46
CA ALA A 142 -10.88 -3.55 7.41
C ALA A 142 -10.27 -3.49 8.82
N GLU A 143 -8.96 -3.68 8.93
CA GLU A 143 -8.21 -3.61 10.18
C GLU A 143 -7.36 -2.33 10.27
N ALA A 144 -7.16 -1.66 9.15
CA ALA A 144 -6.46 -0.38 9.04
C ALA A 144 -6.98 0.42 7.83
N VAL A 145 -6.54 1.67 7.74
CA VAL A 145 -6.85 2.56 6.59
C VAL A 145 -5.58 3.17 6.01
N GLN A 146 -5.56 3.33 4.69
CA GLN A 146 -4.56 4.11 3.97
C GLN A 146 -5.22 5.39 3.47
N VAL A 147 -4.66 6.53 3.87
CA VAL A 147 -5.20 7.85 3.57
C VAL A 147 -4.13 8.66 2.84
N GLY A 148 -4.44 9.15 1.66
CA GLY A 148 -3.53 9.94 0.82
C GLY A 148 -3.99 11.40 0.68
N SER A 149 -5.02 11.66 -0.12
CA SER A 149 -5.44 13.00 -0.52
C SER A 149 -5.77 13.93 0.65
N ARG A 150 -6.26 13.40 1.77
CA ARG A 150 -6.50 14.20 2.98
C ARG A 150 -5.22 14.79 3.56
N PHE A 151 -4.12 14.02 3.54
CA PHE A 151 -2.80 14.52 4.00
C PHE A 151 -2.18 15.49 3.02
N VAL A 152 -2.35 15.27 1.70
CA VAL A 152 -1.92 16.23 0.67
C VAL A 152 -2.57 17.61 0.85
N ALA A 153 -3.81 17.65 1.35
CA ALA A 153 -4.55 18.86 1.61
C ALA A 153 -4.27 19.49 3.00
N SER A 154 -3.27 19.00 3.74
CA SER A 154 -2.86 19.61 5.01
C SER A 154 -1.89 20.77 4.82
N LEU A 155 -1.80 21.66 5.81
CA LEU A 155 -0.89 22.81 5.78
C LEU A 155 0.59 22.40 5.80
N GLU A 156 0.89 21.23 6.33
CA GLU A 156 2.23 20.67 6.44
C GLU A 156 2.73 20.00 5.15
N ALA A 157 1.83 19.74 4.21
CA ALA A 157 2.21 19.15 2.93
C ALA A 157 3.00 20.17 2.09
N SER A 158 4.10 19.72 1.50
CA SER A 158 5.01 20.55 0.69
C SER A 158 4.80 20.37 -0.81
N CYS A 159 3.62 19.97 -1.25
CA CYS A 159 3.26 19.75 -2.65
C CYS A 159 2.35 20.85 -3.20
#